data_52ba0bfc534323edca862b60cd4415ac
#
_entry.id   52ba0bfc534323edca862b60cd4415ac
#
_cell.length_a   1.000
_cell.length_b   1.000
_cell.length_c   1.000
_cell.angle_alpha   90.00
_cell.angle_beta   90.00
_cell.angle_gamma   90.00
#
_symmetry.space_group_name_H-M   'P 1'
#
loop_
_entity.id
_entity.type
_entity.pdbx_description
1 polymer ?
#
loop_
_entity_poly.entity_id
_entity_poly.type
_entity_poly.pdbx_seq_one_letter_code
_entity_poly.pdbx_strand_id
1 'polypeptide(L)'
;MLFRSNFEDAVADFPPQLRGAKLERLPYTAWQLLEHVRLAQWDILDFSRNPKYREMKFPDDYWPKTEAPPSDDAWKKSVAAFRRDLKEMQKLVENPKTDLFAKIPWGDGQTILREALLVADHNAYHLGQLVMLRRLLGAWEK
;
A
#
# COMPACT_ATOMS: atom_id res chain seq x y z
N MET A 1 2.87 -21.86 7.81
CA MET A 1 3.87 -20.89 8.33
C MET A 1 4.42 -20.05 7.17
N LEU A 2 4.27 -18.74 7.21
CA LEU A 2 4.87 -17.85 6.20
C LEU A 2 6.30 -17.51 6.63
N PHE A 3 7.27 -17.87 5.83
CA PHE A 3 8.70 -17.61 6.11
C PHE A 3 9.14 -16.19 5.73
N ARG A 4 8.21 -15.26 5.58
CA ARG A 4 8.49 -13.86 5.22
C ARG A 4 7.74 -12.90 6.14
N SER A 5 8.31 -11.72 6.31
CA SER A 5 7.67 -10.62 7.04
C SER A 5 6.40 -10.15 6.32
N ASN A 6 5.40 -9.78 7.09
CA ASN A 6 4.16 -9.21 6.61
C ASN A 6 4.11 -7.68 6.84
N PHE A 7 3.02 -7.04 6.45
CA PHE A 7 2.84 -5.59 6.63
C PHE A 7 2.94 -5.17 8.10
N GLU A 8 2.33 -5.95 9.00
CA GLU A 8 2.36 -5.64 10.44
C GLU A 8 3.78 -5.67 10.99
N ASP A 9 4.58 -6.67 10.60
CA ASP A 9 5.99 -6.74 10.97
C ASP A 9 6.78 -5.52 10.49
N ALA A 10 6.46 -5.01 9.30
CA ALA A 10 7.19 -3.90 8.69
C ALA A 10 6.90 -2.55 9.38
N VAL A 11 5.67 -2.35 9.89
CA VAL A 11 5.23 -1.06 10.46
C VAL A 11 5.15 -1.04 11.97
N ALA A 12 5.08 -2.21 12.65
CA ALA A 12 4.95 -2.30 14.10
C ALA A 12 6.12 -1.60 14.79
N ASP A 13 5.78 -0.70 15.72
CA ASP A 13 6.77 0.04 16.54
C ASP A 13 7.89 0.69 15.72
N PHE A 14 7.56 1.15 14.51
CA PHE A 14 8.52 1.84 13.66
C PHE A 14 8.96 3.15 14.32
N PRO A 15 10.27 3.32 14.65
CA PRO A 15 10.74 4.47 15.39
C PRO A 15 10.36 5.78 14.72
N PRO A 16 9.68 6.72 15.42
CA PRO A 16 9.22 7.97 14.82
C PRO A 16 10.31 8.77 14.13
N GLN A 17 11.50 8.84 14.72
CA GLN A 17 12.65 9.57 14.19
C GLN A 17 13.24 8.98 12.90
N LEU A 18 12.90 7.73 12.57
CA LEU A 18 13.40 7.04 11.38
C LEU A 18 12.38 6.97 10.22
N ARG A 19 11.15 7.40 10.44
CA ARG A 19 10.07 7.34 9.42
C ARG A 19 10.34 8.20 8.20
N GLY A 20 11.06 9.31 8.37
CA GLY A 20 11.50 10.21 7.31
C GLY A 20 13.01 10.17 7.06
N ALA A 21 13.72 9.22 7.65
CA ALA A 21 15.16 9.09 7.45
C ALA A 21 15.47 8.66 6.02
N LYS A 22 16.43 9.39 5.41
CA LYS A 22 16.87 9.13 4.04
C LYS A 22 18.23 8.46 4.08
N LEU A 23 18.34 7.32 3.44
CA LEU A 23 19.61 6.63 3.24
C LEU A 23 20.21 7.04 1.91
N GLU A 24 21.53 7.17 1.87
CA GLU A 24 22.26 7.44 0.64
C GLU A 24 21.93 6.36 -0.42
N ARG A 25 21.64 6.79 -1.63
CA ARG A 25 21.31 5.94 -2.78
C ARG A 25 19.95 5.20 -2.70
N LEU A 26 19.15 5.43 -1.67
CA LEU A 26 17.76 4.98 -1.66
C LEU A 26 16.83 6.14 -2.02
N PRO A 27 15.94 5.97 -3.02
CA PRO A 27 15.11 7.08 -3.51
C PRO A 27 13.95 7.42 -2.57
N TYR A 28 13.60 6.54 -1.62
CA TYR A 28 12.41 6.66 -0.78
C TYR A 28 12.74 6.54 0.70
N THR A 29 11.95 7.25 1.52
CA THR A 29 11.88 7.06 2.97
C THR A 29 10.81 6.03 3.33
N ALA A 30 10.78 5.58 4.60
CA ALA A 30 9.73 4.68 5.08
C ALA A 30 8.33 5.31 4.95
N TRP A 31 8.19 6.60 5.25
CA TRP A 31 6.95 7.34 5.06
C TRP A 31 6.50 7.34 3.60
N GLN A 32 7.40 7.64 2.69
CA GLN A 32 7.08 7.66 1.26
C GLN A 32 6.64 6.30 0.74
N LEU A 33 7.30 5.22 1.15
CA LEU A 33 6.89 3.87 0.78
C LEU A 33 5.52 3.50 1.36
N LEU A 34 5.27 3.81 2.64
CA LEU A 34 3.97 3.55 3.28
C LEU A 34 2.83 4.27 2.57
N GLU A 35 3.00 5.56 2.30
CA GLU A 35 1.98 6.35 1.61
C GLU A 35 1.76 5.88 0.17
N HIS A 36 2.82 5.55 -0.54
CA HIS A 36 2.70 5.02 -1.89
C HIS A 36 1.88 3.73 -1.94
N VAL A 37 2.21 2.78 -1.07
CA VAL A 37 1.48 1.51 -1.00
C VAL A 37 0.01 1.73 -0.63
N ARG A 38 -0.25 2.61 0.33
CA ARG A 38 -1.61 2.98 0.74
C ARG A 38 -2.41 3.62 -0.41
N LEU A 39 -1.83 4.61 -1.08
CA LEU A 39 -2.47 5.32 -2.18
C LEU A 39 -2.76 4.39 -3.36
N ALA A 40 -1.79 3.60 -3.78
CA ALA A 40 -1.96 2.67 -4.88
C ALA A 40 -3.02 1.59 -4.56
N GLN A 41 -3.02 1.05 -3.35
CA GLN A 41 -4.04 0.08 -2.92
C GLN A 41 -5.45 0.71 -2.89
N TRP A 42 -5.56 1.94 -2.38
CA TRP A 42 -6.83 2.65 -2.38
C TRP A 42 -7.34 2.90 -3.81
N ASP A 43 -6.47 3.34 -4.71
CA ASP A 43 -6.81 3.59 -6.11
C ASP A 43 -7.31 2.32 -6.83
N ILE A 44 -6.61 1.20 -6.65
CA ILE A 44 -7.03 -0.09 -7.21
C ILE A 44 -8.39 -0.53 -6.64
N LEU A 45 -8.61 -0.35 -5.34
CA LEU A 45 -9.89 -0.66 -4.69
C LEU A 45 -11.02 0.24 -5.21
N ASP A 46 -10.78 1.55 -5.32
CA ASP A 46 -11.76 2.50 -5.84
C ASP A 46 -12.09 2.19 -7.29
N PHE A 47 -11.09 1.96 -8.14
CA PHE A 47 -11.30 1.49 -9.52
C PHE A 47 -12.15 0.22 -9.57
N SER A 48 -11.90 -0.73 -8.69
CA SER A 48 -12.59 -2.04 -8.72
C SER A 48 -14.07 -1.96 -8.41
N ARG A 49 -14.53 -0.96 -7.65
CA ARG A 49 -15.90 -0.92 -7.11
C ARG A 49 -16.69 0.37 -7.31
N ASN A 50 -16.03 1.43 -7.76
CA ASN A 50 -16.66 2.76 -7.89
C ASN A 50 -16.96 3.09 -9.36
N PRO A 51 -18.24 3.08 -9.79
CA PRO A 51 -18.60 3.45 -11.16
C PRO A 51 -18.34 4.93 -11.49
N LYS A 52 -18.02 5.74 -10.50
CA LYS A 52 -17.61 7.15 -10.65
C LYS A 52 -16.10 7.33 -10.45
N TYR A 53 -15.33 6.24 -10.56
CA TYR A 53 -13.88 6.27 -10.44
C TYR A 53 -13.26 7.37 -11.29
N ARG A 54 -12.25 8.02 -10.74
CA ARG A 54 -11.42 9.00 -11.45
C ARG A 54 -9.98 8.61 -11.33
N GLU A 55 -9.33 8.45 -12.46
CA GLU A 55 -7.93 8.07 -12.53
C GLU A 55 -7.03 9.11 -11.83
N MET A 56 -6.15 8.60 -10.97
CA MET A 56 -5.07 9.38 -10.36
C MET A 56 -3.94 9.63 -11.37
N LYS A 57 -3.27 10.76 -11.27
CA LYS A 57 -2.14 11.12 -12.15
C LYS A 57 -0.84 10.52 -11.63
N PHE A 58 -0.28 9.61 -12.40
CA PHE A 58 1.04 9.08 -12.09
C PHE A 58 2.15 10.04 -12.58
N PRO A 59 3.25 10.24 -11.79
CA PRO A 59 3.49 9.68 -10.45
C PRO A 59 2.95 10.56 -9.30
N ASP A 60 2.49 11.76 -9.58
CA ASP A 60 2.29 12.85 -8.60
C ASP A 60 1.27 12.53 -7.50
N ASP A 61 0.18 11.85 -7.86
CA ASP A 61 -0.88 11.51 -6.92
C ASP A 61 -0.60 10.23 -6.12
N TYR A 62 0.45 9.48 -6.49
CA TYR A 62 0.80 8.20 -5.85
C TYR A 62 1.96 8.30 -4.84
N TRP A 63 2.61 9.45 -4.76
CA TRP A 63 3.74 9.66 -3.87
C TRP A 63 3.56 10.92 -3.03
N PRO A 64 3.80 10.86 -1.70
CA PRO A 64 3.75 12.05 -0.87
C PRO A 64 4.91 12.98 -1.22
N LYS A 65 4.67 14.28 -1.12
CA LYS A 65 5.69 15.30 -1.39
C LYS A 65 6.70 15.47 -0.24
N THR A 66 6.35 14.98 0.95
CA THR A 66 7.19 15.08 2.14
C THR A 66 7.98 13.80 2.38
N GLU A 67 9.22 13.92 2.84
CA GLU A 67 10.08 12.78 3.19
C GLU A 67 9.69 12.15 4.53
N ALA A 68 9.13 12.94 5.44
CA ALA A 68 8.66 12.52 6.76
C ALA A 68 7.15 12.71 6.90
N PRO A 69 6.49 11.91 7.76
CA PRO A 69 5.09 12.17 8.07
C PRO A 69 4.96 13.54 8.76
N PRO A 70 3.90 14.32 8.45
CA PRO A 70 3.68 15.63 9.07
C PRO A 70 3.47 15.55 10.59
N SER A 71 3.06 14.38 11.09
CA SER A 71 2.83 14.11 12.51
C SER A 71 2.86 12.61 12.78
N ASP A 72 2.97 12.22 14.06
CA ASP A 72 2.79 10.82 14.47
C ASP A 72 1.38 10.29 14.14
N ASP A 73 0.38 11.14 14.26
CA ASP A 73 -1.00 10.83 13.89
C ASP A 73 -1.15 10.54 12.39
N ALA A 74 -0.44 11.27 11.52
CA ALA A 74 -0.45 11.01 10.08
C ALA A 74 0.09 9.61 9.73
N TRP A 75 1.17 9.16 10.37
CA TRP A 75 1.68 7.81 10.24
C TRP A 75 0.64 6.77 10.66
N LYS A 76 0.05 6.93 11.84
CA LYS A 76 -0.97 6.02 12.38
C LYS A 76 -2.20 5.94 11.48
N LYS A 77 -2.66 7.07 10.97
CA LYS A 77 -3.80 7.14 10.03
C LYS A 77 -3.49 6.44 8.71
N SER A 78 -2.28 6.58 8.19
CA SER A 78 -1.85 5.90 6.97
C SER A 78 -1.84 4.38 7.15
N VAL A 79 -1.27 3.87 8.24
CA VAL A 79 -1.29 2.45 8.59
C VAL A 79 -2.72 1.92 8.73
N ALA A 80 -3.58 2.65 9.44
CA ALA A 80 -4.99 2.27 9.62
C ALA A 80 -5.76 2.27 8.30
N ALA A 81 -5.53 3.24 7.42
CA ALA A 81 -6.15 3.31 6.10
C ALA A 81 -5.71 2.12 5.21
N PHE A 82 -4.43 1.78 5.20
CA PHE A 82 -3.94 0.61 4.48
C PHE A 82 -4.65 -0.68 4.94
N ARG A 83 -4.75 -0.89 6.25
CA ARG A 83 -5.42 -2.07 6.82
C ARG A 83 -6.89 -2.13 6.44
N ARG A 84 -7.59 -1.01 6.53
CA ARG A 84 -9.00 -0.89 6.18
C ARG A 84 -9.22 -1.23 4.71
N ASP A 85 -8.45 -0.64 3.82
CA ASP A 85 -8.64 -0.78 2.37
C ASP A 85 -8.26 -2.19 1.89
N LEU A 86 -7.23 -2.81 2.49
CA LEU A 86 -6.93 -4.23 2.25
C LEU A 86 -8.09 -5.14 2.65
N LYS A 87 -8.70 -4.88 3.81
CA LYS A 87 -9.85 -5.64 4.27
C LYS A 87 -11.07 -5.45 3.36
N GLU A 88 -11.28 -4.25 2.85
CA GLU A 88 -12.36 -3.97 1.89
C GLU A 88 -12.11 -4.70 0.55
N MET A 89 -10.86 -4.78 0.07
CA MET A 89 -10.53 -5.56 -1.11
C MET A 89 -10.78 -7.07 -0.89
N GLN A 90 -10.40 -7.59 0.26
CA GLN A 90 -10.69 -8.98 0.63
C GLN A 90 -12.19 -9.26 0.66
N LYS A 91 -13.00 -8.38 1.27
CA LYS A 91 -14.47 -8.51 1.27
C LYS A 91 -15.07 -8.50 -0.13
N LEU A 92 -14.54 -7.65 -1.02
CA LEU A 92 -14.98 -7.60 -2.42
C LEU A 92 -14.74 -8.94 -3.12
N VAL A 93 -13.54 -9.52 -2.93
CA VAL A 93 -13.17 -10.82 -3.52
C VAL A 93 -13.99 -11.99 -2.92
N GLU A 94 -14.22 -11.96 -1.61
CA GLU A 94 -14.94 -13.02 -0.88
C GLU A 94 -16.46 -12.98 -1.08
N ASN A 95 -16.99 -11.86 -1.56
CA ASN A 95 -18.43 -11.70 -1.76
C ASN A 95 -18.92 -12.65 -2.87
N PRO A 96 -19.83 -13.58 -2.58
CA PRO A 96 -20.34 -14.56 -3.57
C PRO A 96 -21.10 -13.91 -4.74
N LYS A 97 -21.50 -12.64 -4.60
CA LYS A 97 -22.15 -11.87 -5.67
C LYS A 97 -21.14 -11.20 -6.62
N THR A 98 -19.85 -11.18 -6.26
CA THR A 98 -18.81 -10.61 -7.12
C THR A 98 -18.42 -11.61 -8.19
N ASP A 99 -18.63 -11.25 -9.46
CA ASP A 99 -18.06 -11.99 -10.58
C ASP A 99 -16.61 -11.57 -10.79
N LEU A 100 -15.69 -12.43 -10.35
CA LEU A 100 -14.25 -12.17 -10.41
C LEU A 100 -13.71 -12.07 -11.85
N PHE A 101 -14.39 -12.66 -12.81
CA PHE A 101 -13.94 -12.78 -14.20
C PHE A 101 -14.66 -11.80 -15.15
N ALA A 102 -15.74 -11.17 -14.73
CA ALA A 102 -16.40 -10.15 -15.51
C ALA A 102 -15.52 -8.90 -15.63
N LYS A 103 -15.56 -8.28 -16.81
CA LYS A 103 -14.89 -7.00 -17.03
C LYS A 103 -15.56 -5.91 -16.20
N ILE A 104 -14.75 -5.08 -15.56
CA ILE A 104 -15.22 -3.89 -14.85
C ILE A 104 -15.82 -2.94 -15.89
N PRO A 105 -17.10 -2.53 -15.77
CA PRO A 105 -17.81 -1.83 -16.85
C PRO A 105 -17.20 -0.48 -17.25
N TRP A 106 -16.48 0.17 -16.36
CA TRP A 106 -15.83 1.47 -16.60
C TRP A 106 -14.31 1.37 -16.85
N GLY A 107 -13.80 0.16 -17.01
CA GLY A 107 -12.40 -0.09 -17.34
C GLY A 107 -12.19 -0.51 -18.79
N ASP A 108 -10.94 -0.74 -19.15
CA ASP A 108 -10.50 -1.16 -20.48
C ASP A 108 -10.30 -2.69 -20.60
N GLY A 109 -11.09 -3.45 -19.86
CA GLY A 109 -11.05 -4.92 -19.87
C GLY A 109 -10.50 -5.57 -18.61
N GLN A 110 -10.14 -4.78 -17.61
CA GLN A 110 -9.70 -5.30 -16.31
C GLN A 110 -10.86 -6.03 -15.61
N THR A 111 -10.51 -7.03 -14.80
CA THR A 111 -11.43 -7.81 -13.97
C THR A 111 -11.11 -7.63 -12.50
N ILE A 112 -12.06 -7.93 -11.60
CA ILE A 112 -11.80 -7.89 -10.16
C ILE A 112 -10.65 -8.84 -9.78
N LEU A 113 -10.58 -10.02 -10.40
CA LEU A 113 -9.46 -10.95 -10.17
C LEU A 113 -8.11 -10.31 -10.50
N ARG A 114 -8.02 -9.65 -11.67
CA ARG A 114 -6.78 -8.94 -12.06
C ARG A 114 -6.41 -7.88 -11.04
N GLU A 115 -7.36 -7.08 -10.59
CA GLU A 115 -7.12 -6.02 -9.62
C GLU A 115 -6.70 -6.57 -8.25
N ALA A 116 -7.30 -7.67 -7.80
CA ALA A 116 -6.91 -8.34 -6.57
C ALA A 116 -5.48 -8.89 -6.63
N LEU A 117 -5.09 -9.48 -7.75
CA LEU A 117 -3.71 -9.95 -7.97
C LEU A 117 -2.73 -8.78 -8.03
N LEU A 118 -3.13 -7.66 -8.64
CA LEU A 118 -2.32 -6.44 -8.69
C LEU A 118 -2.08 -5.86 -7.29
N VAL A 119 -3.09 -5.83 -6.42
CA VAL A 119 -2.93 -5.42 -5.01
C VAL A 119 -1.91 -6.33 -4.32
N ALA A 120 -2.04 -7.64 -4.46
CA ALA A 120 -1.14 -8.59 -3.82
C ALA A 120 0.31 -8.43 -4.30
N ASP A 121 0.51 -8.29 -5.59
CA ASP A 121 1.83 -8.14 -6.22
C ASP A 121 2.49 -6.82 -5.84
N HIS A 122 1.79 -5.70 -6.00
CA HIS A 122 2.29 -4.38 -5.68
C HIS A 122 2.62 -4.22 -4.20
N ASN A 123 1.74 -4.71 -3.32
CA ASN A 123 1.97 -4.69 -1.88
C ASN A 123 3.19 -5.53 -1.51
N ALA A 124 3.35 -6.73 -2.08
CA ALA A 124 4.49 -7.59 -1.80
C ALA A 124 5.81 -6.97 -2.25
N TYR A 125 5.83 -6.34 -3.42
CA TYR A 125 7.00 -5.66 -3.96
C TYR A 125 7.50 -4.53 -3.05
N HIS A 126 6.62 -3.62 -2.68
CA HIS A 126 6.98 -2.47 -1.85
C HIS A 126 7.16 -2.82 -0.36
N LEU A 127 6.46 -3.85 0.12
CA LEU A 127 6.69 -4.37 1.46
C LEU A 127 8.11 -4.90 1.61
N GLY A 128 8.63 -5.60 0.61
CA GLY A 128 10.02 -6.05 0.59
C GLY A 128 11.01 -4.88 0.70
N GLN A 129 10.74 -3.78 -0.01
CA GLN A 129 11.54 -2.56 0.07
C GLN A 129 11.48 -1.93 1.48
N LEU A 130 10.29 -1.84 2.07
CA LEU A 130 10.10 -1.26 3.40
C LEU A 130 10.81 -2.08 4.49
N VAL A 131 10.75 -3.41 4.42
CA VAL A 131 11.46 -4.31 5.34
C VAL A 131 12.98 -4.13 5.18
N MET A 132 13.48 -4.07 3.96
CA MET A 132 14.90 -3.86 3.70
C MET A 132 15.36 -2.48 4.21
N LEU A 133 14.61 -1.43 3.94
CA LEU A 133 14.89 -0.09 4.43
C LEU A 133 14.94 -0.06 5.97
N ARG A 134 13.97 -0.67 6.64
CA ARG A 134 13.92 -0.74 8.10
C ARG A 134 15.14 -1.46 8.68
N ARG A 135 15.60 -2.52 8.04
CA ARG A 135 16.84 -3.24 8.42
C ARG A 135 18.08 -2.36 8.26
N LEU A 136 18.20 -1.67 7.14
CA LEU A 136 19.32 -0.76 6.87
C LEU A 136 19.36 0.42 7.83
N LEU A 137 18.21 0.88 8.32
CA LEU A 137 18.10 1.89 9.36
C LEU A 137 18.43 1.37 10.77
N GLY A 138 18.69 0.06 10.93
CA GLY A 138 18.95 -0.55 12.24
C GLY A 138 17.71 -0.65 13.14
N ALA A 139 16.51 -0.55 12.57
CA ALA A 139 15.23 -0.54 13.30
C ALA A 139 14.46 -1.87 13.22
N TRP A 140 15.13 -2.93 12.82
CA TRP A 140 14.55 -4.28 12.74
C TRP A 140 15.07 -5.14 13.88
N GLU A 141 14.25 -5.29 14.92
CA GLU A 141 14.52 -6.19 16.02
C GLU A 141 13.90 -7.57 15.74
N LYS A 142 14.73 -8.53 15.37
CA LYS A 142 14.43 -9.97 15.39
C LYS A 142 15.67 -10.77 15.65
#